data_8dfd2537a1b43b3a9df0da35418034aa
#
_entry.id   8dfd2537a1b43b3a9df0da35418034aa
#
_cell.length_a   1.000
_cell.length_b   1.000
_cell.length_c   1.000
_cell.angle_alpha   90.00
_cell.angle_beta   90.00
_cell.angle_gamma   90.00
#
_symmetry.space_group_name_H-M   'P 1'
#
loop_
_entity.id
_entity.type
_entity.pdbx_description
1 polymer ?
#
loop_
_entity_poly.entity_id
_entity_poly.type
_entity_poly.pdbx_seq_one_letter_code
_entity_poly.pdbx_strand_id
1 'polypeptide(L)'
;LVRSRGLGDVYKRQPHSIKWAKYAGSGVPYTVKQDNKTGNSLGRIIFRFPNPHSVYLHDTPSRWAFTRNNRAVSHGCVRLQKALDFAFFLLKEPDELLEDRIRIAMDIKPVSEEGKKLPISAAYRELKHYSLEQYIPLFIDYQTVYLSADNNLRYCEDIYKYDPSLLEAMNNLNLKP
;
A
#
# COMPACT_ATOMS: atom_id res chain seq x y z
N LEU A 1 0.04 -3.67 18.26
CA LEU A 1 -1.09 -4.23 18.98
C LEU A 1 -1.14 -5.74 18.80
N VAL A 2 -1.16 -6.48 19.89
CA VAL A 2 -1.17 -7.95 19.86
C VAL A 2 -2.56 -8.44 20.25
N ARG A 3 -3.16 -9.33 19.43
CA ARG A 3 -4.43 -10.00 19.75
C ARG A 3 -4.18 -11.45 20.14
N SER A 4 -4.78 -11.90 21.22
CA SER A 4 -4.81 -13.30 21.64
C SER A 4 -5.97 -14.02 20.93
N ARG A 5 -5.75 -15.26 20.44
CA ARG A 5 -6.81 -16.17 20.00
C ARG A 5 -7.21 -17.04 21.18
N GLY A 6 -8.43 -16.86 21.69
CA GLY A 6 -9.08 -17.71 22.69
C GLY A 6 -10.58 -17.63 22.51
N LEU A 7 -11.32 -18.66 22.87
CA LEU A 7 -12.79 -18.65 23.00
C LEU A 7 -13.15 -17.66 24.09
N GLY A 8 -13.58 -16.47 23.71
CA GLY A 8 -13.85 -15.35 24.60
C GLY A 8 -13.16 -14.06 24.12
N ASP A 9 -13.35 -12.98 24.80
CA ASP A 9 -12.96 -11.63 24.44
C ASP A 9 -11.55 -11.49 23.89
N VAL A 10 -11.42 -10.78 22.77
CA VAL A 10 -10.13 -10.45 22.12
C VAL A 10 -9.44 -9.36 22.93
N TYR A 11 -8.54 -9.74 23.83
CA TYR A 11 -7.74 -8.78 24.60
C TYR A 11 -6.59 -8.22 23.76
N LYS A 12 -6.49 -6.89 23.76
CA LYS A 12 -5.33 -6.18 23.19
C LYS A 12 -4.24 -6.08 24.26
N ARG A 13 -3.07 -6.65 23.98
CA ARG A 13 -1.89 -6.53 24.87
C ARG A 13 -0.84 -5.62 24.23
N GLN A 14 -0.15 -4.86 25.04
CA GLN A 14 0.99 -4.09 24.60
C GLN A 14 2.20 -5.03 24.41
N PRO A 15 3.01 -4.84 23.33
CA PRO A 15 4.14 -5.72 23.05
C PRO A 15 5.12 -5.89 24.21
N HIS A 16 5.38 -4.81 24.95
CA HIS A 16 6.30 -4.82 26.11
C HIS A 16 5.75 -5.58 27.31
N SER A 17 4.44 -5.84 27.39
CA SER A 17 3.84 -6.63 28.47
C SER A 17 3.94 -8.14 28.24
N ILE A 18 4.47 -8.57 27.09
CA ILE A 18 4.59 -9.97 26.69
C ILE A 18 6.01 -10.44 26.94
N LYS A 19 6.16 -11.53 27.69
CA LYS A 19 7.45 -12.21 27.88
C LYS A 19 7.80 -13.02 26.64
N TRP A 20 8.33 -12.38 25.60
CA TRP A 20 8.62 -12.99 24.29
C TRP A 20 9.56 -14.21 24.37
N ALA A 21 10.53 -14.18 25.28
CA ALA A 21 11.45 -15.29 25.50
C ALA A 21 10.75 -16.62 25.81
N LYS A 22 9.54 -16.58 26.36
CA LYS A 22 8.74 -17.80 26.64
C LYS A 22 8.30 -18.51 25.34
N TYR A 23 8.28 -17.82 24.22
CA TYR A 23 7.82 -18.33 22.92
C TYR A 23 8.97 -18.58 21.94
N ALA A 24 10.23 -18.48 22.40
CA ALA A 24 11.38 -18.85 21.60
C ALA A 24 11.35 -20.37 21.32
N GLY A 25 11.19 -20.75 20.06
CA GLY A 25 11.09 -22.16 19.64
C GLY A 25 9.67 -22.77 19.65
N SER A 26 8.64 -22.02 20.04
CA SER A 26 7.22 -22.41 19.90
C SER A 26 6.45 -21.35 19.14
N GLY A 27 5.32 -21.72 18.54
CA GLY A 27 4.45 -20.76 17.87
C GLY A 27 3.93 -19.70 18.82
N VAL A 28 3.90 -18.45 18.38
CA VAL A 28 3.37 -17.34 19.18
C VAL A 28 1.84 -17.36 19.13
N PRO A 29 1.12 -17.48 20.28
CA PRO A 29 -0.35 -17.56 20.33
C PRO A 29 -1.03 -16.21 20.15
N TYR A 30 -0.35 -15.25 19.55
CA TYR A 30 -0.83 -13.89 19.33
C TYR A 30 -0.81 -13.52 17.85
N THR A 31 -1.80 -12.77 17.41
CA THR A 31 -1.73 -12.07 16.14
C THR A 31 -1.11 -10.70 16.37
N VAL A 32 0.05 -10.47 15.78
CA VAL A 32 0.73 -9.17 15.84
C VAL A 32 0.17 -8.28 14.72
N LYS A 33 -0.27 -7.09 15.07
CA LYS A 33 -0.76 -6.10 14.12
C LYS A 33 -0.10 -4.76 14.41
N GLN A 34 0.54 -4.18 13.39
CA GLN A 34 1.06 -2.84 13.50
C GLN A 34 -0.10 -1.84 13.58
N ASP A 35 0.03 -0.84 14.45
CA ASP A 35 -0.92 0.28 14.56
C ASP A 35 -0.89 1.08 13.24
N ASN A 36 -2.04 1.64 12.87
CA ASN A 36 -2.21 2.45 11.68
C ASN A 36 -1.79 3.92 11.85
N LYS A 37 -1.04 4.22 12.91
CA LYS A 37 -0.50 5.55 13.17
C LYS A 37 0.71 5.89 12.31
N THR A 38 1.20 7.11 12.50
CA THR A 38 2.46 7.59 11.93
C THR A 38 3.58 6.58 12.17
N GLY A 39 4.20 6.09 11.10
CA GLY A 39 5.25 5.06 11.16
C GLY A 39 4.82 3.65 10.75
N ASN A 40 3.54 3.43 10.43
CA ASN A 40 3.14 2.18 9.79
C ASN A 40 3.84 2.06 8.42
N SER A 41 4.50 0.92 8.17
CA SER A 41 5.25 0.69 6.93
C SER A 41 4.40 0.78 5.66
N LEU A 42 3.10 0.49 5.78
CA LEU A 42 2.11 0.59 4.70
C LEU A 42 1.46 1.97 4.62
N GLY A 43 1.95 2.93 5.40
CA GLY A 43 1.34 4.25 5.48
C GLY A 43 -0.06 4.22 6.10
N ARG A 44 -0.93 5.06 5.60
CA ARG A 44 -2.26 5.31 6.17
C ARG A 44 -3.40 4.76 5.34
N ILE A 45 -3.15 4.41 4.08
CA ILE A 45 -4.14 3.88 3.14
C ILE A 45 -3.55 2.78 2.27
N ILE A 46 -4.34 1.76 2.00
CA ILE A 46 -4.00 0.62 1.15
C ILE A 46 -5.09 0.48 0.09
N PHE A 47 -4.67 0.28 -1.15
CA PHE A 47 -5.55 -0.02 -2.29
C PHE A 47 -5.34 -1.48 -2.68
N ARG A 48 -6.37 -2.28 -2.49
CA ARG A 48 -6.34 -3.72 -2.75
C ARG A 48 -6.94 -4.03 -4.10
N PHE A 49 -6.34 -4.96 -4.80
CA PHE A 49 -6.82 -5.52 -6.05
C PHE A 49 -6.57 -7.03 -6.08
N PRO A 50 -7.39 -7.81 -6.79
CA PRO A 50 -7.20 -9.25 -6.90
C PRO A 50 -5.87 -9.59 -7.57
N ASN A 51 -5.03 -10.38 -6.89
CA ASN A 51 -3.79 -10.93 -7.45
C ASN A 51 -3.30 -12.12 -6.58
N PRO A 52 -2.55 -13.10 -7.17
CA PRO A 52 -2.09 -14.28 -6.45
C PRO A 52 -0.88 -14.02 -5.53
N HIS A 53 -0.25 -12.85 -5.61
CA HIS A 53 1.02 -12.54 -4.92
C HIS A 53 0.85 -11.72 -3.65
N SER A 54 -0.39 -11.41 -3.23
CA SER A 54 -0.68 -10.52 -2.09
C SER A 54 0.00 -9.14 -2.21
N VAL A 55 0.15 -8.64 -3.44
CA VAL A 55 0.66 -7.30 -3.74
C VAL A 55 -0.48 -6.30 -3.71
N TYR A 56 -0.20 -5.08 -3.30
CA TYR A 56 -1.16 -3.96 -3.31
C TYR A 56 -0.44 -2.62 -3.47
N LEU A 57 -1.22 -1.59 -3.81
CA LEU A 57 -0.74 -0.21 -3.78
C LEU A 57 -0.94 0.35 -2.37
N HIS A 58 -0.02 1.17 -1.88
CA HIS A 58 -0.14 1.72 -0.53
C HIS A 58 0.58 3.05 -0.35
N ASP A 59 0.15 3.80 0.65
CA ASP A 59 0.88 4.94 1.17
C ASP A 59 2.18 4.51 1.85
N THR A 60 3.06 5.44 2.16
CA THR A 60 4.31 5.15 2.86
C THR A 60 4.79 6.33 3.70
N PRO A 61 5.33 6.10 4.90
CA PRO A 61 6.05 7.13 5.65
C PRO A 61 7.43 7.42 5.06
N SER A 62 8.00 6.52 4.25
CA SER A 62 9.33 6.62 3.66
C SER A 62 9.34 7.47 2.40
N ARG A 63 8.99 8.76 2.53
CA ARG A 63 8.89 9.71 1.40
C ARG A 63 10.20 9.91 0.65
N TRP A 64 11.34 9.71 1.31
CA TRP A 64 12.68 9.78 0.72
C TRP A 64 12.89 8.83 -0.47
N ALA A 65 12.14 7.72 -0.52
CA ALA A 65 12.24 6.76 -1.61
C ALA A 65 11.88 7.37 -2.98
N PHE A 66 11.03 8.40 -3.00
CA PHE A 66 10.60 9.07 -4.24
C PHE A 66 11.63 10.06 -4.80
N THR A 67 12.64 10.43 -4.02
CA THR A 67 13.73 11.32 -4.46
C THR A 67 14.92 10.56 -5.04
N ARG A 68 14.88 9.22 -4.99
CA ARG A 68 15.96 8.37 -5.53
C ARG A 68 15.67 7.96 -6.97
N ASN A 69 16.75 7.80 -7.75
CA ASN A 69 16.66 7.20 -9.08
C ASN A 69 16.34 5.70 -9.00
N ASN A 70 17.11 4.97 -8.16
CA ASN A 70 16.78 3.57 -7.86
C ASN A 70 15.68 3.52 -6.79
N ARG A 71 14.50 3.03 -7.18
CA ARG A 71 13.30 2.92 -6.34
C ARG A 71 12.93 1.49 -5.99
N ALA A 72 13.78 0.51 -6.24
CA ALA A 72 13.59 -0.89 -5.86
C ALA A 72 13.79 -1.08 -4.35
N VAL A 73 12.84 -0.59 -3.56
CA VAL A 73 12.92 -0.53 -2.10
C VAL A 73 11.80 -1.32 -1.40
N SER A 74 11.11 -2.20 -2.14
CA SER A 74 10.06 -3.06 -1.59
C SER A 74 10.18 -4.49 -2.14
N HIS A 75 9.42 -5.44 -1.58
CA HIS A 75 9.40 -6.83 -1.98
C HIS A 75 8.28 -7.17 -3.00
N GLY A 76 7.59 -6.17 -3.55
CA GLY A 76 6.52 -6.38 -4.53
C GLY A 76 5.41 -5.33 -4.47
N CYS A 77 5.01 -4.87 -3.28
CA CYS A 77 4.00 -3.82 -3.15
C CYS A 77 4.47 -2.50 -3.75
N VAL A 78 3.56 -1.74 -4.35
CA VAL A 78 3.86 -0.45 -5.00
C VAL A 78 3.50 0.70 -4.07
N ARG A 79 4.47 1.57 -3.81
CA ARG A 79 4.28 2.76 -2.96
C ARG A 79 3.76 3.91 -3.79
N LEU A 80 2.78 4.62 -3.25
CA LEU A 80 2.19 5.81 -3.86
C LEU A 80 2.72 7.08 -3.20
N GLN A 81 3.23 7.99 -4.01
CA GLN A 81 3.69 9.30 -3.53
C GLN A 81 2.52 10.19 -3.11
N LYS A 82 1.41 10.13 -3.85
CA LYS A 82 0.20 10.92 -3.65
C LYS A 82 -1.01 10.01 -3.39
N ALA A 83 -0.94 9.24 -2.30
CA ALA A 83 -1.95 8.22 -2.01
C ALA A 83 -3.34 8.81 -1.73
N LEU A 84 -3.43 10.00 -1.11
CA LEU A 84 -4.70 10.69 -0.88
C LEU A 84 -5.33 11.17 -2.19
N ASP A 85 -4.54 11.82 -3.06
CA ASP A 85 -5.03 12.30 -4.36
C ASP A 85 -5.51 11.12 -5.21
N PHE A 86 -4.80 9.99 -5.13
CA PHE A 86 -5.19 8.77 -5.80
C PHE A 86 -6.51 8.19 -5.26
N ALA A 87 -6.75 8.27 -3.94
CA ALA A 87 -8.04 7.88 -3.37
C ALA A 87 -9.18 8.72 -3.92
N PHE A 88 -9.02 10.04 -4.01
CA PHE A 88 -10.04 10.94 -4.56
C PHE A 88 -10.27 10.68 -6.04
N PHE A 89 -9.21 10.47 -6.81
CA PHE A 89 -9.32 10.07 -8.22
C PHE A 89 -10.15 8.79 -8.42
N LEU A 90 -9.93 7.77 -7.58
CA LEU A 90 -10.67 6.52 -7.65
C LEU A 90 -12.16 6.67 -7.31
N LEU A 91 -12.50 7.64 -6.47
CA LEU A 91 -13.88 7.91 -6.05
C LEU A 91 -14.66 8.77 -7.04
N LYS A 92 -14.03 9.27 -8.11
CA LYS A 92 -14.67 10.09 -9.13
C LYS A 92 -15.42 11.30 -8.53
N GLU A 93 -14.67 12.21 -7.98
CA GLU A 93 -15.18 13.45 -7.37
C GLU A 93 -16.11 13.18 -6.16
N PRO A 94 -15.57 12.66 -5.05
CA PRO A 94 -16.32 12.47 -3.82
C PRO A 94 -16.83 13.81 -3.28
N ASP A 95 -17.95 13.77 -2.54
CA ASP A 95 -18.40 14.96 -1.84
C ASP A 95 -17.38 15.39 -0.77
N GLU A 96 -17.40 16.68 -0.39
CA GLU A 96 -16.46 17.26 0.57
C GLU A 96 -16.46 16.52 1.92
N LEU A 97 -17.61 15.99 2.32
CA LEU A 97 -17.73 15.28 3.58
C LEU A 97 -17.04 13.91 3.52
N LEU A 98 -17.17 13.19 2.41
CA LEU A 98 -16.46 11.92 2.19
C LEU A 98 -14.95 12.15 2.09
N GLU A 99 -14.51 13.21 1.40
CA GLU A 99 -13.12 13.58 1.37
C GLU A 99 -12.55 13.82 2.76
N ASP A 100 -13.29 14.57 3.60
CA ASP A 100 -12.85 14.85 4.96
C ASP A 100 -12.87 13.61 5.86
N ARG A 101 -13.81 12.70 5.67
CA ARG A 101 -13.79 11.38 6.32
C ARG A 101 -12.53 10.60 5.97
N ILE A 102 -12.12 10.62 4.71
CA ILE A 102 -10.88 9.96 4.26
C ILE A 102 -9.67 10.65 4.89
N ARG A 103 -9.62 11.99 4.88
CA ARG A 103 -8.55 12.75 5.53
C ARG A 103 -8.43 12.38 7.01
N ILE A 104 -9.53 12.38 7.74
CA ILE A 104 -9.56 12.02 9.16
C ILE A 104 -9.09 10.56 9.37
N ALA A 105 -9.54 9.63 8.53
CA ALA A 105 -9.10 8.24 8.60
C ALA A 105 -7.59 8.08 8.35
N MET A 106 -7.01 8.96 7.54
CA MET A 106 -5.56 9.06 7.29
C MET A 106 -4.82 9.94 8.31
N ASP A 107 -5.47 10.36 9.40
CA ASP A 107 -4.91 11.27 10.40
C ASP A 107 -4.46 12.62 9.78
N ILE A 108 -5.25 13.13 8.83
CA ILE A 108 -5.10 14.43 8.17
C ILE A 108 -6.26 15.32 8.63
N LYS A 109 -5.99 16.61 8.80
CA LYS A 109 -7.03 17.56 9.21
C LYS A 109 -8.11 17.69 8.12
N PRO A 110 -9.40 17.73 8.51
CA PRO A 110 -10.49 18.03 7.61
C PRO A 110 -10.39 19.46 7.09
N VAL A 111 -10.96 19.71 5.92
CA VAL A 111 -10.92 21.02 5.25
C VAL A 111 -12.26 21.72 5.32
N SER A 112 -13.38 21.02 5.07
CA SER A 112 -14.71 21.61 5.10
C SER A 112 -15.18 21.97 6.51
N GLU A 113 -16.11 22.90 6.62
CA GLU A 113 -16.68 23.29 7.93
C GLU A 113 -17.48 22.15 8.57
N GLU A 114 -18.11 21.30 7.77
CA GLU A 114 -18.83 20.12 8.26
C GLU A 114 -17.86 19.02 8.69
N GLY A 115 -16.81 18.79 7.92
CA GLY A 115 -15.76 17.83 8.26
C GLY A 115 -15.07 18.15 9.59
N LYS A 116 -14.86 19.43 9.90
CA LYS A 116 -14.28 19.89 11.18
C LYS A 116 -15.16 19.55 12.40
N LYS A 117 -16.46 19.37 12.19
CA LYS A 117 -17.41 18.98 13.26
C LYS A 117 -17.45 17.47 13.50
N LEU A 118 -16.87 16.67 12.58
CA LEU A 118 -16.90 15.22 12.71
C LEU A 118 -16.07 14.73 13.89
N PRO A 119 -16.58 13.79 14.69
CA PRO A 119 -15.78 13.11 15.71
C PRO A 119 -14.73 12.23 15.03
N ILE A 120 -13.46 12.49 15.26
CA ILE A 120 -12.34 11.73 14.64
C ILE A 120 -12.51 10.21 14.81
N SER A 121 -12.94 9.76 16.00
CA SER A 121 -13.12 8.32 16.27
C SER A 121 -14.26 7.68 15.47
N ALA A 122 -15.35 8.40 15.24
CA ALA A 122 -16.49 7.90 14.47
C ALA A 122 -16.14 7.84 12.97
N ALA A 123 -15.60 8.92 12.41
CA ALA A 123 -15.16 8.98 11.02
C ALA A 123 -14.11 7.92 10.68
N TYR A 124 -13.17 7.69 11.59
CA TYR A 124 -12.16 6.66 11.45
C TYR A 124 -12.75 5.24 11.40
N ARG A 125 -13.77 4.95 12.20
CA ARG A 125 -14.43 3.64 12.19
C ARG A 125 -15.25 3.42 10.93
N GLU A 126 -15.93 4.45 10.43
CA GLU A 126 -16.79 4.35 9.25
C GLU A 126 -16.00 4.05 7.96
N LEU A 127 -14.78 4.58 7.87
CA LEU A 127 -13.91 4.41 6.70
C LEU A 127 -12.87 3.30 6.83
N LYS A 128 -13.15 2.29 7.62
CA LYS A 128 -12.25 1.14 7.75
C LYS A 128 -12.06 0.37 6.45
N HIS A 129 -13.10 0.26 5.64
CA HIS A 129 -13.11 -0.31 4.29
C HIS A 129 -14.05 0.51 3.41
N TYR A 130 -13.60 0.77 2.20
CA TYR A 130 -14.40 1.36 1.13
C TYR A 130 -14.26 0.49 -0.12
N SER A 131 -15.39 0.05 -0.69
CA SER A 131 -15.41 -0.69 -1.95
C SER A 131 -15.76 0.28 -3.07
N LEU A 132 -15.01 0.23 -4.17
CA LEU A 132 -15.33 1.02 -5.35
C LEU A 132 -16.58 0.44 -6.03
N GLU A 133 -17.50 1.31 -6.44
CA GLU A 133 -18.69 0.92 -7.20
C GLU A 133 -18.35 0.46 -8.61
N GLN A 134 -17.28 1.02 -9.17
CA GLN A 134 -16.78 0.67 -10.51
C GLN A 134 -15.33 0.24 -10.43
N TYR A 135 -15.03 -0.88 -11.08
CA TYR A 135 -13.66 -1.36 -11.19
C TYR A 135 -12.88 -0.54 -12.22
N ILE A 136 -11.67 -0.17 -11.85
CA ILE A 136 -10.71 0.50 -12.73
C ILE A 136 -9.63 -0.53 -13.08
N PRO A 137 -9.37 -0.81 -14.36
CA PRO A 137 -8.31 -1.72 -14.76
C PRO A 137 -6.95 -1.23 -14.24
N LEU A 138 -6.19 -2.13 -13.65
CA LEU A 138 -4.82 -1.88 -13.19
C LEU A 138 -3.89 -2.82 -13.94
N PHE A 139 -2.91 -2.25 -14.65
CA PHE A 139 -1.83 -2.98 -15.29
C PHE A 139 -0.54 -2.68 -14.56
N ILE A 140 0.17 -3.73 -14.16
CA ILE A 140 1.52 -3.64 -13.58
C ILE A 140 2.43 -4.38 -14.54
N ASP A 141 3.38 -3.66 -15.12
CA ASP A 141 4.32 -4.16 -16.10
C ASP A 141 5.76 -3.86 -15.66
N TYR A 142 6.70 -4.62 -16.21
CA TYR A 142 8.11 -4.44 -15.98
C TYR A 142 8.80 -4.19 -17.32
N GLN A 143 9.34 -3.00 -17.49
CA GLN A 143 9.98 -2.57 -18.71
C GLN A 143 11.36 -2.01 -18.38
N THR A 144 12.39 -2.55 -19.04
CA THR A 144 13.76 -2.03 -18.99
C THR A 144 14.04 -1.02 -20.11
N VAL A 145 13.18 -1.04 -21.15
CA VAL A 145 13.18 -0.08 -22.25
C VAL A 145 11.78 0.44 -22.47
N TYR A 146 11.61 1.75 -22.57
CA TYR A 146 10.32 2.35 -22.85
C TYR A 146 10.45 3.65 -23.66
N LEU A 147 9.38 4.03 -24.33
CA LEU A 147 9.28 5.29 -25.05
C LEU A 147 8.73 6.36 -24.12
N SER A 148 9.50 7.41 -23.88
CA SER A 148 9.05 8.53 -23.06
C SER A 148 8.12 9.48 -23.82
N ALA A 149 7.48 10.42 -23.12
CA ALA A 149 6.52 11.35 -23.70
C ALA A 149 7.13 12.27 -24.79
N ASP A 150 8.43 12.48 -24.76
CA ASP A 150 9.22 13.21 -25.78
C ASP A 150 9.65 12.32 -26.96
N ASN A 151 9.08 11.13 -27.06
CA ASN A 151 9.32 10.13 -28.12
C ASN A 151 10.77 9.62 -28.17
N ASN A 152 11.49 9.68 -27.06
CA ASN A 152 12.85 9.16 -26.95
C ASN A 152 12.86 7.82 -26.20
N LEU A 153 13.69 6.89 -26.65
CA LEU A 153 13.93 5.64 -25.93
C LEU A 153 14.66 5.94 -24.61
N ARG A 154 14.13 5.37 -23.53
CA ARG A 154 14.73 5.40 -22.21
C ARG A 154 15.06 3.99 -21.78
N TYR A 155 16.19 3.86 -21.09
CA TYR A 155 16.68 2.59 -20.59
C TYR A 155 16.72 2.64 -19.07
N CYS A 156 16.24 1.58 -18.43
CA CYS A 156 16.30 1.37 -17.00
C CYS A 156 17.20 0.18 -16.67
N GLU A 157 17.75 0.19 -15.46
CA GLU A 157 18.47 -0.97 -14.95
C GLU A 157 17.53 -2.18 -14.84
N ASP A 158 17.96 -3.34 -15.33
CA ASP A 158 17.26 -4.62 -15.17
C ASP A 158 17.48 -5.18 -13.76
N ILE A 159 16.69 -4.68 -12.80
CA ILE A 159 16.82 -4.99 -11.38
C ILE A 159 16.49 -6.47 -11.09
N TYR A 160 15.52 -7.02 -11.82
CA TYR A 160 15.09 -8.42 -11.66
C TYR A 160 15.87 -9.41 -12.52
N LYS A 161 16.77 -8.91 -13.39
CA LYS A 161 17.57 -9.71 -14.31
C LYS A 161 16.72 -10.58 -15.24
N TYR A 162 15.64 -10.00 -15.76
CA TYR A 162 14.73 -10.68 -16.70
C TYR A 162 15.18 -10.57 -18.16
N ASP A 163 15.95 -9.53 -18.52
CA ASP A 163 16.40 -9.31 -19.91
C ASP A 163 17.20 -10.51 -20.48
N PRO A 164 18.14 -11.13 -19.75
CA PRO A 164 18.83 -12.32 -20.25
C PRO A 164 17.89 -13.48 -20.55
N SER A 165 16.93 -13.76 -19.68
CA SER A 165 15.95 -14.84 -19.87
C SER A 165 14.99 -14.53 -21.02
N LEU A 166 14.61 -13.28 -21.19
CA LEU A 166 13.80 -12.83 -22.32
C LEU A 166 14.54 -13.02 -23.65
N LEU A 167 15.81 -12.59 -23.70
CA LEU A 167 16.64 -12.75 -24.89
C LEU A 167 16.82 -14.24 -25.26
N GLU A 168 17.04 -15.09 -24.29
CA GLU A 168 17.11 -16.55 -24.51
C GLU A 168 15.79 -17.09 -25.09
N ALA A 169 14.65 -16.69 -24.51
CA ALA A 169 13.34 -17.08 -25.02
C ALA A 169 13.08 -16.58 -26.45
N MET A 170 13.46 -15.35 -26.76
CA MET A 170 13.36 -14.78 -28.12
C MET A 170 14.21 -15.56 -29.14
N ASN A 171 15.44 -15.90 -28.77
CA ASN A 171 16.33 -16.69 -29.63
C ASN A 171 15.75 -18.10 -29.91
N ASN A 172 15.18 -18.74 -28.89
CA ASN A 172 14.53 -20.06 -29.03
C ASN A 172 13.27 -20.02 -29.91
N LEU A 173 12.61 -18.88 -30.01
CA LEU A 173 11.45 -18.66 -30.89
C LEU A 173 11.85 -18.20 -32.31
N ASN A 174 13.15 -18.10 -32.62
CA ASN A 174 13.68 -17.52 -33.86
C ASN A 174 13.17 -16.08 -34.13
N LEU A 175 12.75 -15.39 -33.11
CA LEU A 175 12.40 -13.98 -33.17
C LEU A 175 13.71 -13.18 -33.11
N LYS A 176 14.28 -12.86 -34.27
CA LYS A 176 15.42 -11.93 -34.36
C LYS A 176 14.93 -10.53 -34.00
N PRO A 177 15.73 -9.75 -33.28
CA PRO A 177 15.40 -8.35 -32.99
C PRO A 177 15.34 -7.47 -34.25
#